data_4f92cbc9c85573f745542d6d5a5ba6fb
#
_entry.id   4f92cbc9c85573f745542d6d5a5ba6fb
#
_cell.length_a   1.000
_cell.length_b   1.000
_cell.length_c   1.000
_cell.angle_alpha   90.00
_cell.angle_beta   90.00
_cell.angle_gamma   90.00
#
_symmetry.space_group_name_H-M   'P 1'
#
loop_
_entity.id
_entity.type
_entity.pdbx_description
1 polymer ?
#
loop_
_entity_poly.entity_id
_entity_poly.type
_entity_poly.pdbx_seq_one_letter_code
_entity_poly.pdbx_strand_id
1 'polypeptide(L)'
;YDEDKKMKLEPNDRVYVFPYSDSRRDFRVQLVGEIVRPGNYPITLNTTKLSDIIRESGGLLPNSYLPTSEFYRKLDTFFIQTKNRDTLENVYTRRLNDVISNKEEKESFDQDLLYKIGRVNVDFEKLYNGDESQDIILKSGDIIYIADNSKEVYVYGQVNKAGFVPYKEGADALYYINAAGGFGE
;
A
#
# COMPACT_ATOMS: atom_id res chain seq x y z
N TYR A 1 18.67 0.55 -33.40
CA TYR A 1 19.02 -0.58 -32.49
C TYR A 1 19.87 -1.66 -33.18
N ASP A 2 19.65 -1.94 -34.46
CA ASP A 2 20.45 -2.95 -35.18
C ASP A 2 21.75 -2.37 -35.80
N GLU A 3 21.84 -1.07 -35.98
CA GLU A 3 23.05 -0.41 -36.51
C GLU A 3 24.16 -0.32 -35.48
N ASP A 4 23.82 -0.07 -34.19
CA ASP A 4 24.79 0.03 -33.09
C ASP A 4 25.49 -1.32 -32.81
N LYS A 5 24.84 -2.44 -33.10
CA LYS A 5 25.43 -3.78 -32.93
C LYS A 5 26.53 -4.11 -33.94
N LYS A 6 26.66 -3.33 -34.99
CA LYS A 6 27.64 -3.56 -36.05
C LYS A 6 28.85 -2.64 -35.98
N MET A 7 28.90 -1.75 -34.98
CA MET A 7 30.03 -0.86 -34.81
C MET A 7 31.28 -1.65 -34.42
N LYS A 8 32.35 -1.47 -35.19
CA LYS A 8 33.64 -2.09 -34.90
C LYS A 8 34.35 -1.27 -33.85
N LEU A 9 34.85 -1.95 -32.86
CA LEU A 9 35.61 -1.32 -31.76
C LEU A 9 37.11 -1.39 -32.06
N GLU A 10 37.81 -0.34 -31.69
CA GLU A 10 39.26 -0.22 -31.77
C GLU A 10 39.92 -0.40 -30.38
N PRO A 11 41.22 -0.73 -30.35
CA PRO A 11 41.95 -0.81 -29.08
C PRO A 11 41.87 0.51 -28.31
N ASN A 12 41.48 0.42 -27.01
CA ASN A 12 41.20 1.50 -26.05
C ASN A 12 39.80 2.11 -26.11
N ASP A 13 38.91 1.64 -26.99
CA ASP A 13 37.51 2.04 -26.93
C ASP A 13 36.86 1.60 -25.62
N ARG A 14 35.92 2.41 -25.14
CA ARG A 14 35.13 2.11 -23.96
C ARG A 14 33.67 2.00 -24.35
N VAL A 15 33.09 0.84 -24.10
CA VAL A 15 31.64 0.63 -24.30
C VAL A 15 30.96 0.81 -22.96
N TYR A 16 30.05 1.76 -22.89
CA TYR A 16 29.18 1.95 -21.74
C TYR A 16 27.74 1.57 -22.11
N VAL A 17 27.22 0.55 -21.45
CA VAL A 17 25.84 0.10 -21.68
C VAL A 17 24.95 0.76 -20.63
N PHE A 18 24.11 1.67 -21.07
CA PHE A 18 23.09 2.27 -20.22
C PHE A 18 21.95 1.28 -19.98
N PRO A 19 21.45 1.17 -18.74
CA PRO A 19 20.20 0.45 -18.52
C PRO A 19 19.06 1.17 -19.24
N TYR A 20 18.08 0.42 -19.71
CA TYR A 20 16.84 1.03 -20.20
C TYR A 20 16.19 1.81 -19.05
N SER A 21 15.74 3.05 -19.33
CA SER A 21 15.03 3.90 -18.37
C SER A 21 13.75 3.24 -17.81
N ASP A 22 13.22 2.25 -18.49
CA ASP A 22 12.04 1.48 -18.11
C ASP A 22 12.39 0.12 -17.51
N SER A 23 13.65 -0.07 -17.08
CA SER A 23 14.05 -1.35 -16.53
C SER A 23 13.33 -1.62 -15.22
N ARG A 24 12.82 -2.84 -15.06
CA ARG A 24 12.14 -3.32 -13.86
C ARG A 24 12.94 -3.10 -12.57
N ARG A 25 14.26 -2.89 -12.66
CA ARG A 25 15.14 -2.70 -11.50
C ARG A 25 15.03 -1.32 -10.88
N ASP A 26 14.62 -0.32 -11.65
CA ASP A 26 14.59 1.08 -11.22
C ASP A 26 13.28 1.47 -10.54
N PHE A 27 12.21 0.71 -10.79
CA PHE A 27 10.89 0.97 -10.26
C PHE A 27 10.47 -0.15 -9.31
N ARG A 28 9.94 0.22 -8.14
CA ARG A 28 9.57 -0.74 -7.11
C ARG A 28 8.25 -0.37 -6.47
N VAL A 29 7.55 -1.40 -6.01
CA VAL A 29 6.38 -1.32 -5.14
C VAL A 29 6.64 -2.09 -3.85
N GLN A 30 5.97 -1.71 -2.78
CA GLN A 30 6.09 -2.38 -1.50
C GLN A 30 4.83 -3.20 -1.21
N LEU A 31 5.02 -4.44 -0.82
CA LEU A 31 3.98 -5.37 -0.41
C LEU A 31 4.17 -5.69 1.06
N VAL A 32 3.13 -5.49 1.88
CA VAL A 32 3.18 -5.68 3.34
C VAL A 32 1.93 -6.38 3.84
N GLY A 33 2.00 -6.95 5.03
CA GLY A 33 0.88 -7.65 5.69
C GLY A 33 0.84 -9.15 5.39
N GLU A 34 -0.36 -9.70 5.33
CA GLU A 34 -0.64 -11.14 5.25
C GLU A 34 -0.43 -11.71 3.84
N ILE A 35 0.81 -11.76 3.44
CA ILE A 35 1.28 -12.27 2.15
C ILE A 35 2.48 -13.22 2.36
N VAL A 36 2.65 -14.19 1.47
CA VAL A 36 3.66 -15.23 1.65
C VAL A 36 5.08 -14.65 1.73
N ARG A 37 5.41 -13.69 0.89
CA ARG A 37 6.71 -13.01 0.90
C ARG A 37 6.50 -11.49 0.84
N PRO A 38 6.34 -10.82 1.98
CA PRO A 38 6.29 -9.37 2.03
C PRO A 38 7.65 -8.76 1.65
N GLY A 39 7.64 -7.56 1.07
CA GLY A 39 8.87 -6.88 0.67
C GLY A 39 8.72 -5.94 -0.52
N ASN A 40 9.86 -5.54 -1.08
CA ASN A 40 9.91 -4.65 -2.23
C ASN A 40 10.02 -5.46 -3.53
N TYR A 41 9.09 -5.22 -4.44
CA TYR A 41 9.01 -5.92 -5.73
C TYR A 41 9.35 -4.97 -6.88
N PRO A 42 10.23 -5.38 -7.80
CA PRO A 42 10.52 -4.62 -8.99
C PRO A 42 9.34 -4.69 -9.97
N ILE A 43 9.01 -3.57 -10.59
CA ILE A 43 7.94 -3.49 -11.58
C ILE A 43 8.47 -2.98 -12.92
N THR A 44 7.74 -3.26 -13.99
CA THR A 44 7.90 -2.60 -15.28
C THR A 44 6.81 -1.56 -15.42
N LEU A 45 7.20 -0.31 -15.68
CA LEU A 45 6.25 0.80 -15.81
C LEU A 45 5.16 0.49 -16.86
N ASN A 46 3.95 0.91 -16.54
CA ASN A 46 2.76 0.83 -17.40
C ASN A 46 2.34 -0.58 -17.82
N THR A 47 2.95 -1.64 -17.28
CA THR A 47 2.62 -3.03 -17.64
C THR A 47 2.33 -3.92 -16.44
N THR A 48 3.11 -3.79 -15.35
CA THR A 48 2.92 -4.64 -14.16
C THR A 48 1.63 -4.31 -13.45
N LYS A 49 0.78 -5.30 -13.27
CA LYS A 49 -0.51 -5.21 -12.59
C LYS A 49 -0.41 -5.63 -11.12
N LEU A 50 -1.42 -5.26 -10.35
CA LEU A 50 -1.52 -5.61 -8.93
C LEU A 50 -1.54 -7.13 -8.72
N SER A 51 -2.30 -7.86 -9.53
CA SER A 51 -2.36 -9.33 -9.48
C SER A 51 -1.01 -10.00 -9.77
N ASP A 52 -0.18 -9.41 -10.64
CA ASP A 52 1.14 -9.95 -10.97
C ASP A 52 2.05 -9.97 -9.74
N ILE A 53 2.04 -8.88 -8.96
CA ILE A 53 2.88 -8.76 -7.78
C ILE A 53 2.37 -9.66 -6.64
N ILE A 54 1.06 -9.75 -6.45
CA ILE A 54 0.48 -10.70 -5.48
C ILE A 54 0.89 -12.13 -5.85
N ARG A 55 0.84 -12.51 -7.11
CA ARG A 55 1.28 -13.83 -7.59
C ARG A 55 2.79 -14.03 -7.43
N GLU A 56 3.59 -13.03 -7.78
CA GLU A 56 5.07 -13.08 -7.65
C GLU A 56 5.50 -13.23 -6.19
N SER A 57 4.74 -12.66 -5.25
CA SER A 57 4.99 -12.78 -3.82
C SER A 57 4.66 -14.17 -3.25
N GLY A 58 4.05 -15.05 -4.04
CA GLY A 58 3.61 -16.39 -3.62
C GLY A 58 2.15 -16.43 -3.17
N GLY A 59 1.42 -15.32 -3.30
CA GLY A 59 0.00 -15.24 -2.93
C GLY A 59 -0.25 -14.82 -1.49
N LEU A 60 -1.50 -14.96 -1.09
CA LEU A 60 -2.01 -14.55 0.22
C LEU A 60 -1.79 -15.64 1.27
N LEU A 61 -1.60 -15.24 2.52
CA LEU A 61 -1.62 -16.16 3.65
C LEU A 61 -3.05 -16.54 4.05
N PRO A 62 -3.25 -17.69 4.72
CA PRO A 62 -4.60 -18.13 5.13
C PRO A 62 -5.35 -17.16 6.05
N ASN A 63 -4.62 -16.30 6.76
CA ASN A 63 -5.19 -15.31 7.67
C ASN A 63 -5.41 -13.93 7.02
N SER A 64 -5.21 -13.80 5.71
CA SER A 64 -5.44 -12.55 5.00
C SER A 64 -6.91 -12.14 5.02
N TYR A 65 -7.17 -10.83 5.17
CA TYR A 65 -8.49 -10.26 5.19
C TYR A 65 -8.64 -9.15 4.14
N LEU A 66 -9.15 -9.52 2.98
CA LEU A 66 -9.21 -8.67 1.79
C LEU A 66 -10.13 -7.44 1.93
N PRO A 67 -11.28 -7.50 2.65
CA PRO A 67 -12.18 -6.34 2.77
C PRO A 67 -11.55 -5.09 3.38
N THR A 68 -10.55 -5.25 4.24
CA THR A 68 -9.84 -4.14 4.90
C THR A 68 -8.43 -3.95 4.37
N SER A 69 -8.05 -4.68 3.32
CA SER A 69 -6.77 -4.47 2.64
C SER A 69 -6.76 -3.13 1.91
N GLU A 70 -5.61 -2.52 1.83
CA GLU A 70 -5.47 -1.12 1.40
C GLU A 70 -4.37 -0.97 0.35
N PHE A 71 -4.59 -0.05 -0.56
CA PHE A 71 -3.62 0.31 -1.57
C PHE A 71 -3.34 1.81 -1.53
N TYR A 72 -2.06 2.16 -1.44
CA TYR A 72 -1.59 3.53 -1.37
C TYR A 72 -0.69 3.85 -2.55
N ARG A 73 -0.93 5.01 -3.17
CA ARG A 73 -0.13 5.53 -4.28
C ARG A 73 0.51 6.85 -3.88
N LYS A 74 1.81 6.97 -4.09
CA LYS A 74 2.51 8.24 -3.90
C LYS A 74 1.94 9.27 -4.89
N LEU A 75 1.45 10.38 -4.37
CA LEU A 75 1.00 11.49 -5.20
C LEU A 75 2.20 12.10 -5.93
N ASP A 76 2.05 12.31 -7.24
CA ASP A 76 3.02 13.08 -7.99
C ASP A 76 3.11 14.49 -7.40
N THR A 77 4.31 14.90 -7.07
CA THR A 77 4.60 16.21 -6.43
C THR A 77 4.10 17.41 -7.23
N PHE A 78 3.69 17.22 -8.47
CA PHE A 78 3.12 18.27 -9.30
C PHE A 78 1.77 18.81 -8.79
N PHE A 79 0.98 17.99 -8.10
CA PHE A 79 -0.30 18.42 -7.54
C PHE A 79 -0.19 19.10 -6.15
N ILE A 80 0.99 19.03 -5.51
CA ILE A 80 1.23 19.60 -4.19
C ILE A 80 2.07 20.87 -4.28
N GLN A 81 1.80 21.73 -5.24
CA GLN A 81 2.39 23.10 -5.28
C GLN A 81 1.65 24.06 -4.36
N THR A 82 1.26 23.63 -3.18
CA THR A 82 0.76 24.53 -2.15
C THR A 82 1.82 24.76 -1.08
N LYS A 83 1.72 25.89 -0.37
CA LYS A 83 2.67 26.40 0.66
C LYS A 83 3.02 25.41 1.79
N ASN A 84 2.45 24.20 1.81
CA ASN A 84 2.61 23.20 2.86
C ASN A 84 3.15 21.84 2.34
N ARG A 85 3.91 21.85 1.25
CA ARG A 85 4.49 20.65 0.62
C ARG A 85 5.21 19.74 1.62
N ASP A 86 6.09 20.32 2.43
CA ASP A 86 6.88 19.56 3.40
C ASP A 86 6.03 18.90 4.47
N THR A 87 4.93 19.54 4.87
CA THR A 87 4.00 19.00 5.88
C THR A 87 3.22 17.80 5.34
N LEU A 88 2.76 17.87 4.10
CA LEU A 88 1.99 16.78 3.48
C LEU A 88 2.88 15.57 3.16
N GLU A 89 4.10 15.81 2.65
CA GLU A 89 5.06 14.74 2.37
C GLU A 89 5.52 14.05 3.67
N ASN A 90 5.76 14.82 4.74
CA ASN A 90 6.10 14.28 6.05
C ASN A 90 4.94 13.50 6.68
N VAL A 91 3.71 13.98 6.56
CA VAL A 91 2.51 13.28 7.05
C VAL A 91 2.30 11.98 6.28
N TYR A 92 2.45 12.00 4.95
CA TYR A 92 2.33 10.81 4.12
C TYR A 92 3.39 9.76 4.49
N THR A 93 4.67 10.16 4.54
CA THR A 93 5.78 9.27 4.87
C THR A 93 5.64 8.69 6.28
N ARG A 94 5.26 9.52 7.25
CA ARG A 94 5.05 9.09 8.63
C ARG A 94 3.94 8.04 8.74
N ARG A 95 2.82 8.26 8.07
CA ARG A 95 1.70 7.31 8.06
C ARG A 95 1.99 6.01 7.34
N LEU A 96 2.72 6.07 6.24
CA LEU A 96 3.18 4.84 5.59
C LEU A 96 4.07 4.02 6.53
N ASN A 97 4.95 4.69 7.26
CA ASN A 97 5.80 4.04 8.26
C ASN A 97 4.96 3.47 9.42
N ASP A 98 3.92 4.17 9.87
CA ASP A 98 3.02 3.69 10.92
C ASP A 98 2.23 2.46 10.47
N VAL A 99 1.70 2.45 9.24
CA VAL A 99 1.03 1.27 8.65
C VAL A 99 2.00 0.08 8.52
N ILE A 100 3.28 0.35 8.20
CA ILE A 100 4.32 -0.68 8.03
C ILE A 100 4.86 -1.15 9.39
N SER A 101 4.98 -0.26 10.39
CA SER A 101 5.75 -0.51 11.61
C SER A 101 4.91 -0.92 12.83
N ASN A 102 3.66 -0.48 12.97
CA ASN A 102 2.91 -0.65 14.21
C ASN A 102 1.42 -0.95 14.00
N LYS A 103 1.00 -2.14 14.45
CA LYS A 103 -0.42 -2.49 14.63
C LYS A 103 -1.07 -1.71 15.79
N GLU A 104 -0.30 -1.15 16.72
CA GLU A 104 -0.80 -0.68 18.02
C GLU A 104 -1.02 0.84 18.13
N GLU A 105 -0.40 1.65 17.28
CA GLU A 105 -0.55 3.11 17.32
C GLU A 105 -1.41 3.68 16.18
N LYS A 106 -2.63 3.16 16.04
CA LYS A 106 -3.66 3.80 15.20
C LYS A 106 -4.37 4.95 15.95
N GLU A 107 -3.66 5.66 16.81
CA GLU A 107 -4.25 6.83 17.48
C GLU A 107 -4.43 8.01 16.54
N SER A 108 -5.68 8.36 16.39
CA SER A 108 -6.25 9.69 16.11
C SER A 108 -5.43 10.64 15.23
N PHE A 109 -5.11 10.27 14.03
CA PHE A 109 -4.76 11.26 13.03
C PHE A 109 -5.84 11.27 11.94
N ASP A 110 -6.13 12.46 11.45
CA ASP A 110 -7.15 12.76 10.45
C ASP A 110 -7.17 11.69 9.34
N GLN A 111 -7.88 10.59 9.57
CA GLN A 111 -8.03 9.51 8.59
C GLN A 111 -8.56 10.07 7.26
N ASP A 112 -9.40 11.13 7.34
CA ASP A 112 -9.89 11.85 6.17
C ASP A 112 -8.77 12.43 5.30
N LEU A 113 -7.66 12.85 5.89
CA LEU A 113 -6.52 13.38 5.15
C LEU A 113 -5.79 12.28 4.38
N LEU A 114 -5.62 11.12 4.98
CA LEU A 114 -5.01 9.94 4.33
C LEU A 114 -5.85 9.39 3.19
N TYR A 115 -7.16 9.33 3.38
CA TYR A 115 -8.11 8.92 2.33
C TYR A 115 -8.05 9.85 1.11
N LYS A 116 -7.72 11.14 1.32
CA LYS A 116 -7.60 12.13 0.24
C LYS A 116 -6.23 12.14 -0.44
N ILE A 117 -5.16 11.67 0.22
CA ILE A 117 -3.78 11.96 -0.19
C ILE A 117 -3.09 10.79 -0.90
N GLY A 118 -3.63 9.60 -0.90
CA GLY A 118 -2.87 8.50 -1.53
C GLY A 118 -3.57 7.16 -1.59
N ARG A 119 -4.72 7.01 -0.97
CA ARG A 119 -5.46 5.77 -1.05
C ARG A 119 -6.08 5.60 -2.44
N VAL A 120 -5.79 4.48 -3.07
CA VAL A 120 -6.45 4.04 -4.29
C VAL A 120 -7.55 3.06 -3.91
N ASN A 121 -8.76 3.30 -4.40
CA ASN A 121 -9.88 2.44 -4.09
C ASN A 121 -9.81 1.19 -4.98
N VAL A 122 -9.48 0.06 -4.38
CA VAL A 122 -9.42 -1.27 -5.00
C VAL A 122 -10.23 -2.22 -4.15
N ASP A 123 -11.12 -2.96 -4.78
CA ASP A 123 -11.83 -4.06 -4.16
C ASP A 123 -11.00 -5.34 -4.31
N PHE A 124 -10.23 -5.67 -3.27
CA PHE A 124 -9.33 -6.81 -3.26
C PHE A 124 -10.07 -8.16 -3.32
N GLU A 125 -11.31 -8.24 -2.80
CA GLU A 125 -12.10 -9.46 -2.92
C GLU A 125 -12.51 -9.72 -4.36
N LYS A 126 -12.98 -8.69 -5.07
CA LYS A 126 -13.31 -8.80 -6.49
C LYS A 126 -12.08 -9.11 -7.32
N LEU A 127 -10.96 -8.45 -7.06
CA LEU A 127 -9.69 -8.75 -7.71
C LEU A 127 -9.32 -10.23 -7.55
N TYR A 128 -9.39 -10.75 -6.34
CA TYR A 128 -9.06 -12.15 -6.05
C TYR A 128 -10.02 -13.13 -6.73
N ASN A 129 -11.27 -12.74 -6.90
CA ASN A 129 -12.29 -13.51 -7.61
C ASN A 129 -12.22 -13.34 -9.15
N GLY A 130 -11.22 -12.64 -9.67
CA GLY A 130 -10.94 -12.54 -11.10
C GLY A 130 -11.59 -11.34 -11.81
N ASP A 131 -12.07 -10.34 -11.07
CA ASP A 131 -12.55 -9.08 -11.68
C ASP A 131 -11.39 -8.23 -12.14
N GLU A 132 -11.10 -8.27 -13.43
CA GLU A 132 -10.01 -7.52 -14.07
C GLU A 132 -10.17 -6.00 -13.95
N SER A 133 -11.37 -5.48 -13.65
CA SER A 133 -11.60 -4.05 -13.46
C SER A 133 -10.88 -3.50 -12.22
N GLN A 134 -10.58 -4.38 -11.25
CA GLN A 134 -9.85 -4.07 -10.04
C GLN A 134 -8.34 -4.26 -10.18
N ASP A 135 -7.89 -4.86 -11.30
CA ASP A 135 -6.50 -5.20 -11.52
C ASP A 135 -5.73 -4.03 -12.15
N ILE A 136 -5.41 -3.06 -11.32
CA ILE A 136 -4.80 -1.80 -11.72
C ILE A 136 -3.32 -1.96 -12.05
N ILE A 137 -2.83 -1.10 -12.96
CA ILE A 137 -1.41 -0.97 -13.28
C ILE A 137 -0.70 -0.24 -12.14
N LEU A 138 0.38 -0.84 -11.67
CA LEU A 138 1.19 -0.32 -10.58
C LEU A 138 2.14 0.80 -11.04
N LYS A 139 2.44 1.71 -10.12
CA LYS A 139 3.43 2.77 -10.28
C LYS A 139 4.54 2.64 -9.25
N SER A 140 5.70 3.19 -9.55
CA SER A 140 6.81 3.20 -8.60
C SER A 140 6.45 3.93 -7.31
N GLY A 141 6.73 3.29 -6.18
CA GLY A 141 6.41 3.80 -4.85
C GLY A 141 5.00 3.47 -4.36
N ASP A 142 4.22 2.67 -5.12
CA ASP A 142 2.96 2.13 -4.64
C ASP A 142 3.20 1.19 -3.44
N ILE A 143 2.28 1.22 -2.48
CA ILE A 143 2.29 0.36 -1.29
C ILE A 143 0.98 -0.39 -1.23
N ILE A 144 1.07 -1.70 -1.12
CA ILE A 144 -0.06 -2.61 -1.01
C ILE A 144 0.00 -3.25 0.38
N TYR A 145 -1.05 -3.05 1.16
CA TYR A 145 -1.21 -3.65 2.47
C TYR A 145 -2.31 -4.70 2.45
N ILE A 146 -1.96 -5.94 2.71
CA ILE A 146 -2.91 -7.03 2.88
C ILE A 146 -3.15 -7.21 4.38
N ALA A 147 -4.36 -6.89 4.81
CA ALA A 147 -4.75 -6.95 6.21
C ALA A 147 -4.83 -8.40 6.72
N ASP A 148 -4.66 -8.55 8.02
CA ASP A 148 -4.94 -9.78 8.74
C ASP A 148 -6.39 -9.79 9.26
N ASN A 149 -6.94 -11.00 9.42
CA ASN A 149 -8.21 -11.21 10.10
C ASN A 149 -7.97 -11.26 11.62
N SER A 150 -7.75 -10.12 12.22
CA SER A 150 -7.50 -10.01 13.67
C SER A 150 -8.71 -10.41 14.52
N LYS A 151 -9.89 -10.51 13.91
CA LYS A 151 -11.16 -10.71 14.62
C LYS A 151 -11.36 -9.71 15.76
N GLU A 152 -11.02 -8.45 15.49
CA GLU A 152 -11.14 -7.33 16.40
C GLU A 152 -11.89 -6.17 15.76
N VAL A 153 -12.55 -5.37 16.56
CA VAL A 153 -13.19 -4.12 16.17
C VAL A 153 -12.45 -2.98 16.83
N TYR A 154 -11.95 -2.04 16.06
CA TYR A 154 -11.31 -0.84 16.58
C TYR A 154 -12.36 0.23 16.90
N VAL A 155 -12.41 0.64 18.15
CA VAL A 155 -13.33 1.67 18.65
C VAL A 155 -12.54 2.93 18.96
N TYR A 156 -12.90 4.05 18.36
CA TYR A 156 -12.20 5.32 18.54
C TYR A 156 -13.18 6.53 18.52
N GLY A 157 -12.67 7.70 18.85
CA GLY A 157 -13.45 8.93 18.93
C GLY A 157 -13.84 9.26 20.37
N GLN A 158 -15.05 9.78 20.59
CA GLN A 158 -15.55 10.15 21.92
C GLN A 158 -15.98 8.91 22.72
N VAL A 159 -15.02 8.07 23.06
CA VAL A 159 -15.17 6.91 23.95
C VAL A 159 -14.15 6.99 25.09
N ASN A 160 -14.47 6.41 26.24
CA ASN A 160 -13.60 6.51 27.41
C ASN A 160 -12.27 5.75 27.24
N LYS A 161 -12.27 4.66 26.47
CA LYS A 161 -11.08 3.84 26.21
C LYS A 161 -11.06 3.44 24.73
N ALA A 162 -10.43 4.27 23.90
CA ALA A 162 -10.21 3.91 22.50
C ALA A 162 -9.27 2.69 22.43
N GLY A 163 -9.56 1.76 21.50
CA GLY A 163 -8.72 0.58 21.30
C GLY A 163 -9.44 -0.56 20.60
N PHE A 164 -8.75 -1.69 20.53
CA PHE A 164 -9.27 -2.91 19.94
C PHE A 164 -10.15 -3.68 20.93
N VAL A 165 -11.31 -4.10 20.46
CA VAL A 165 -12.27 -4.94 21.20
C VAL A 165 -12.43 -6.24 20.41
N PRO A 166 -12.31 -7.42 21.03
CA PRO A 166 -12.52 -8.69 20.34
C PRO A 166 -13.87 -8.73 19.61
N TYR A 167 -13.84 -9.17 18.36
CA TYR A 167 -15.05 -9.30 17.56
C TYR A 167 -16.01 -10.31 18.21
N LYS A 168 -17.25 -9.94 18.28
CA LYS A 168 -18.34 -10.81 18.76
C LYS A 168 -19.42 -10.87 17.68
N GLU A 169 -19.68 -12.06 17.19
CA GLU A 169 -20.70 -12.29 16.18
C GLU A 169 -22.09 -11.83 16.69
N GLY A 170 -22.79 -11.08 15.84
CA GLY A 170 -24.14 -10.56 16.17
C GLY A 170 -24.17 -9.39 17.15
N ALA A 171 -23.00 -8.91 17.63
CA ALA A 171 -22.97 -7.72 18.48
C ALA A 171 -23.14 -6.44 17.63
N ASP A 172 -23.87 -5.47 18.20
CA ASP A 172 -24.11 -4.17 17.60
C ASP A 172 -23.02 -3.13 17.98
N ALA A 173 -23.08 -1.94 17.39
CA ALA A 173 -22.14 -0.87 17.68
C ALA A 173 -22.16 -0.46 19.17
N LEU A 174 -23.31 -0.52 19.84
CA LEU A 174 -23.44 -0.14 21.23
C LEU A 174 -22.68 -1.11 22.15
N TYR A 175 -22.64 -2.40 21.81
CA TYR A 175 -21.82 -3.38 22.51
C TYR A 175 -20.34 -2.96 22.51
N TYR A 176 -19.78 -2.58 21.36
CA TYR A 176 -18.38 -2.19 21.24
C TYR A 176 -18.09 -0.86 21.94
N ILE A 177 -18.99 0.12 21.84
CA ILE A 177 -18.89 1.39 22.57
C ILE A 177 -18.84 1.13 24.08
N ASN A 178 -19.73 0.27 24.60
CA ASN A 178 -19.75 -0.09 26.02
C ASN A 178 -18.48 -0.84 26.45
N ALA A 179 -17.97 -1.75 25.61
CA ALA A 179 -16.71 -2.44 25.87
C ALA A 179 -15.51 -1.48 25.88
N ALA A 180 -15.58 -0.38 25.10
CA ALA A 180 -14.63 0.73 25.13
C ALA A 180 -14.89 1.72 26.29
N GLY A 181 -15.66 1.33 27.30
CA GLY A 181 -15.93 2.14 28.50
C GLY A 181 -17.07 3.15 28.33
N GLY A 182 -17.88 3.04 27.28
CA GLY A 182 -18.99 3.95 26.98
C GLY A 182 -18.54 5.23 26.28
N PHE A 183 -19.51 6.14 26.07
CA PHE A 183 -19.22 7.45 25.49
C PHE A 183 -18.35 8.28 26.44
N GLY A 184 -17.32 8.90 25.89
CA GLY A 184 -16.50 9.89 26.59
C GLY A 184 -17.21 11.25 26.69
N GLU A 185 -16.86 12.03 27.71
CA GLU A 185 -17.34 13.40 27.90
C GLU A 185 -16.74 14.38 26.87
#